data_c0e0cc99860fafc440733c13196bacd5
#
_entry.id   c0e0cc99860fafc440733c13196bacd5
#
_cell.length_a   1.000
_cell.length_b   1.000
_cell.length_c   1.000
_cell.angle_alpha   90.00
_cell.angle_beta   90.00
_cell.angle_gamma   90.00
#
_symmetry.space_group_name_H-M   'P 1'
#
loop_
_entity.id
_entity.type
_entity.pdbx_description
1 polymer ?
#
loop_
_entity_poly.entity_id
_entity_poly.type
_entity_poly.pdbx_seq_one_letter_code
_entity_poly.pdbx_strand_id
1 'polypeptide(L)'
;MTRLSYFLSVSIVLFILCQFFMAYRTAKIESPKYKVIKEYDDFEVRQYGSMILAQTEVKNDSYDKSSKSGFQTVAGYIFGGNDENKKIAMTAPVIMDLGEETKMSFVMPKEHSLESLPEPNSENVELLKVAPKQYAVLVFSGYADDTKIAKYSRKLIKSTRAEGLITKGNVQFMGYNAPWQVFGRKNEVAVELVPKI
;
A
#
# COMPACT_ATOMS: atom_id res chain seq x y z
N MET A 1 -28.22 11.50 34.54
CA MET A 1 -27.16 11.79 33.52
C MET A 1 -27.28 13.28 33.13
N THR A 2 -26.19 14.02 33.18
CA THR A 2 -26.18 15.44 32.79
C THR A 2 -26.30 15.54 31.26
N ARG A 3 -26.81 16.65 30.73
CA ARG A 3 -26.90 16.89 29.27
C ARG A 3 -25.52 16.69 28.58
N LEU A 4 -24.45 17.04 29.26
CA LEU A 4 -23.08 16.87 28.77
C LEU A 4 -22.71 15.41 28.61
N SER A 5 -23.06 14.51 29.56
CA SER A 5 -22.76 13.07 29.42
C SER A 5 -23.54 12.41 28.29
N TYR A 6 -24.76 12.88 28.04
CA TYR A 6 -25.55 12.40 26.90
C TYR A 6 -24.92 12.81 25.55
N PHE A 7 -24.53 14.10 25.39
CA PHE A 7 -23.83 14.55 24.18
C PHE A 7 -22.52 13.80 23.95
N LEU A 8 -21.74 13.56 24.99
CA LEU A 8 -20.48 12.80 24.89
C LEU A 8 -20.74 11.36 24.41
N SER A 9 -21.75 10.68 25.00
CA SER A 9 -22.11 9.31 24.60
C SER A 9 -22.56 9.24 23.13
N VAL A 10 -23.40 10.18 22.69
CA VAL A 10 -23.86 10.25 21.30
C VAL A 10 -22.67 10.47 20.34
N SER A 11 -21.75 11.37 20.70
CA SER A 11 -20.55 11.66 19.87
C SER A 11 -19.64 10.44 19.73
N ILE A 12 -19.45 9.67 20.81
CA ILE A 12 -18.67 8.43 20.78
C ILE A 12 -19.33 7.39 19.87
N VAL A 13 -20.65 7.21 19.99
CA VAL A 13 -21.40 6.26 19.12
C VAL A 13 -21.26 6.65 17.65
N LEU A 14 -21.45 7.94 17.33
CA LEU A 14 -21.32 8.42 15.96
C LEU A 14 -19.89 8.22 15.43
N PHE A 15 -18.87 8.47 16.25
CA PHE A 15 -17.47 8.22 15.88
C PHE A 15 -17.25 6.74 15.56
N ILE A 16 -17.73 5.82 16.41
CA ILE A 16 -17.60 4.38 16.21
C ILE A 16 -18.30 3.97 14.91
N LEU A 17 -19.53 4.41 14.68
CA LEU A 17 -20.27 4.13 13.44
C LEU A 17 -19.53 4.65 12.20
N CYS A 18 -18.96 5.86 12.26
CA CYS A 18 -18.15 6.42 11.21
C CYS A 18 -16.92 5.56 10.92
N GLN A 19 -16.23 5.04 11.94
CA GLN A 19 -15.08 4.13 11.77
C GLN A 19 -15.47 2.81 11.11
N PHE A 20 -16.61 2.21 11.51
CA PHE A 20 -17.12 1.00 10.85
C PHE A 20 -17.47 1.26 9.38
N PHE A 21 -18.13 2.38 9.09
CA PHE A 21 -18.43 2.77 7.70
C PHE A 21 -17.16 2.94 6.87
N MET A 22 -16.13 3.61 7.42
CA MET A 22 -14.83 3.75 6.74
C MET A 22 -14.15 2.41 6.51
N ALA A 23 -14.11 1.52 7.49
CA ALA A 23 -13.55 0.17 7.34
C ALA A 23 -14.26 -0.61 6.23
N TYR A 24 -15.59 -0.55 6.19
CA TYR A 24 -16.40 -1.16 5.13
C TYR A 24 -16.08 -0.58 3.74
N ARG A 25 -15.94 0.76 3.64
CA ARG A 25 -15.56 1.43 2.39
C ARG A 25 -14.15 1.01 1.93
N THR A 26 -13.19 0.98 2.85
CA THR A 26 -11.82 0.56 2.57
C THR A 26 -11.74 -0.88 2.07
N ALA A 27 -12.54 -1.79 2.65
CA ALA A 27 -12.60 -3.18 2.22
C ALA A 27 -13.13 -3.38 0.78
N LYS A 28 -13.82 -2.38 0.23
CA LYS A 28 -14.32 -2.38 -1.16
C LYS A 28 -13.39 -1.73 -2.17
N ILE A 29 -12.31 -1.11 -1.72
CA ILE A 29 -11.30 -0.52 -2.62
C ILE A 29 -10.62 -1.66 -3.38
N GLU A 30 -10.49 -1.50 -4.69
CA GLU A 30 -9.82 -2.48 -5.54
C GLU A 30 -8.39 -2.71 -5.08
N SER A 31 -7.99 -3.98 -5.04
CA SER A 31 -6.63 -4.39 -4.70
C SER A 31 -6.11 -5.42 -5.70
N PRO A 32 -4.80 -5.45 -5.94
CA PRO A 32 -4.19 -6.45 -6.81
C PRO A 32 -4.56 -7.86 -6.36
N LYS A 33 -5.03 -8.68 -7.30
CA LYS A 33 -5.31 -10.08 -7.01
C LYS A 33 -4.03 -10.87 -6.92
N TYR A 34 -3.99 -11.78 -5.97
CA TYR A 34 -2.89 -12.72 -5.80
C TYR A 34 -3.42 -14.13 -5.49
N LYS A 35 -2.55 -15.11 -5.71
CA LYS A 35 -2.76 -16.48 -5.27
C LYS A 35 -1.76 -16.78 -4.16
N VAL A 36 -2.23 -17.28 -3.02
CA VAL A 36 -1.35 -17.81 -1.97
C VAL A 36 -0.76 -19.12 -2.49
N ILE A 37 0.56 -19.19 -2.56
CA ILE A 37 1.31 -20.36 -3.02
C ILE A 37 1.70 -21.23 -1.83
N LYS A 38 2.10 -20.59 -0.72
CA LYS A 38 2.47 -21.26 0.51
C LYS A 38 2.26 -20.33 1.70
N GLU A 39 1.75 -20.89 2.80
CA GLU A 39 1.62 -20.24 4.10
C GLU A 39 2.72 -20.75 5.03
N TYR A 40 3.30 -19.84 5.80
CA TYR A 40 4.24 -20.07 6.87
C TYR A 40 3.71 -19.41 8.15
N ASP A 41 4.28 -19.74 9.29
CA ASP A 41 3.80 -19.20 10.60
C ASP A 41 3.75 -17.67 10.65
N ASP A 42 4.71 -17.01 10.03
CA ASP A 42 4.88 -15.54 10.11
C ASP A 42 4.54 -14.80 8.81
N PHE A 43 4.50 -15.49 7.67
CA PHE A 43 4.34 -14.85 6.37
C PHE A 43 3.73 -15.81 5.33
N GLU A 44 3.28 -15.25 4.23
CA GLU A 44 2.76 -15.99 3.08
C GLU A 44 3.65 -15.76 1.86
N VAL A 45 3.77 -16.76 1.00
CA VAL A 45 4.27 -16.60 -0.37
C VAL A 45 3.09 -16.40 -1.30
N ARG A 46 3.06 -15.26 -1.96
CA ARG A 46 1.99 -14.86 -2.86
C ARG A 46 2.49 -14.68 -4.28
N GLN A 47 1.73 -15.21 -5.26
CA GLN A 47 1.91 -14.92 -6.68
C GLN A 47 0.98 -13.80 -7.09
N TYR A 48 1.54 -12.68 -7.50
CA TYR A 48 0.80 -11.57 -8.11
C TYR A 48 0.83 -11.69 -9.64
N GLY A 49 -0.26 -11.30 -10.28
CA GLY A 49 -0.32 -11.14 -11.73
C GLY A 49 0.42 -9.88 -12.21
N SER A 50 0.42 -9.66 -13.53
CA SER A 50 0.88 -8.39 -14.09
C SER A 50 0.01 -7.24 -13.58
N MET A 51 0.63 -6.10 -13.27
CA MET A 51 -0.05 -4.87 -12.85
C MET A 51 0.63 -3.64 -13.46
N ILE A 52 -0.09 -2.53 -13.47
CA ILE A 52 0.45 -1.23 -13.88
C ILE A 52 0.58 -0.39 -12.62
N LEU A 53 1.70 0.30 -12.50
CA LEU A 53 1.98 1.21 -11.40
C LEU A 53 2.10 2.63 -11.94
N ALA A 54 1.53 3.59 -11.23
CA ALA A 54 1.94 4.98 -11.30
C ALA A 54 2.92 5.22 -10.14
N GLN A 55 4.15 5.60 -10.46
CA GLN A 55 5.26 5.66 -9.50
C GLN A 55 5.90 7.03 -9.48
N THR A 56 6.38 7.45 -8.32
CA THR A 56 7.24 8.62 -8.15
C THR A 56 8.41 8.30 -7.23
N GLU A 57 9.53 8.93 -7.48
CA GLU A 57 10.64 8.95 -6.53
C GLU A 57 10.36 9.94 -5.41
N VAL A 58 10.73 9.59 -4.20
CA VAL A 58 10.62 10.46 -3.04
C VAL A 58 11.96 10.55 -2.32
N LYS A 59 12.23 11.72 -1.71
CA LYS A 59 13.44 11.86 -0.91
C LYS A 59 13.41 10.85 0.22
N ASN A 60 14.56 10.21 0.47
CA ASN A 60 14.73 9.22 1.54
C ASN A 60 14.84 9.93 2.90
N ASP A 61 13.72 10.46 3.36
CA ASP A 61 13.52 11.07 4.67
C ASP A 61 12.80 10.08 5.61
N SER A 62 12.19 10.58 6.69
CA SER A 62 11.30 9.75 7.51
C SER A 62 10.08 9.28 6.73
N TYR A 63 9.49 8.14 7.13
CA TYR A 63 8.28 7.60 6.54
C TYR A 63 7.17 8.64 6.39
N ASP A 64 6.94 9.47 7.43
CA ASP A 64 5.87 10.49 7.40
C ASP A 64 6.07 11.52 6.31
N LYS A 65 7.30 12.02 6.12
CA LYS A 65 7.60 13.03 5.10
C LYS A 65 7.54 12.43 3.69
N SER A 66 8.18 11.27 3.50
CA SER A 66 8.24 10.57 2.22
C SER A 66 6.84 10.10 1.79
N SER A 67 6.05 9.57 2.72
CA SER A 67 4.68 9.13 2.43
C SER A 67 3.77 10.28 2.02
N LYS A 68 3.88 11.43 2.69
CA LYS A 68 3.04 12.60 2.37
C LYS A 68 3.38 13.20 1.01
N SER A 69 4.67 13.43 0.73
CA SER A 69 5.10 14.04 -0.54
C SER A 69 4.83 13.11 -1.73
N GLY A 70 5.20 11.85 -1.64
CA GLY A 70 4.96 10.87 -2.69
C GLY A 70 3.48 10.65 -2.95
N PHE A 71 2.66 10.54 -1.87
CA PHE A 71 1.22 10.43 -2.01
C PHE A 71 0.63 11.62 -2.76
N GLN A 72 1.01 12.85 -2.42
CA GLN A 72 0.50 14.04 -3.09
C GLN A 72 0.83 14.05 -4.59
N THR A 73 2.04 13.62 -4.97
CA THR A 73 2.47 13.57 -6.36
C THR A 73 1.65 12.56 -7.17
N VAL A 74 1.57 11.29 -6.71
CA VAL A 74 0.83 10.26 -7.45
C VAL A 74 -0.68 10.47 -7.37
N ALA A 75 -1.20 10.93 -6.21
CA ALA A 75 -2.61 11.29 -6.08
C ALA A 75 -3.00 12.44 -7.01
N GLY A 76 -2.11 13.42 -7.21
CA GLY A 76 -2.31 14.47 -8.21
C GLY A 76 -2.62 13.91 -9.59
N TYR A 77 -1.87 12.92 -10.04
CA TYR A 77 -2.10 12.24 -11.31
C TYR A 77 -3.49 11.60 -11.39
N ILE A 78 -3.87 10.77 -10.41
CA ILE A 78 -5.14 10.05 -10.43
C ILE A 78 -6.37 10.95 -10.21
N PHE A 79 -6.19 12.14 -9.65
CA PHE A 79 -7.28 13.11 -9.45
C PHE A 79 -7.41 14.14 -10.58
N GLY A 80 -6.80 13.89 -11.74
CA GLY A 80 -6.95 14.67 -12.95
C GLY A 80 -5.71 15.48 -13.36
N GLY A 81 -4.55 15.27 -12.70
CA GLY A 81 -3.27 15.83 -13.12
C GLY A 81 -2.66 15.08 -14.31
N ASN A 82 -3.44 14.86 -15.35
CA ASN A 82 -3.08 14.18 -16.59
C ASN A 82 -3.65 14.96 -17.79
N ASP A 83 -3.19 14.65 -18.99
CA ASP A 83 -3.51 15.36 -20.22
C ASP A 83 -5.00 15.35 -20.60
N GLU A 84 -5.75 14.33 -20.12
CA GLU A 84 -7.20 14.23 -20.33
C GLU A 84 -8.02 14.86 -19.19
N ASN A 85 -7.41 15.38 -18.12
CA ASN A 85 -8.08 15.80 -16.87
C ASN A 85 -9.01 14.72 -16.28
N LYS A 86 -8.70 13.45 -16.53
CA LYS A 86 -9.52 12.30 -16.19
C LYS A 86 -9.22 11.84 -14.76
N LYS A 87 -10.29 11.55 -14.01
CA LYS A 87 -10.15 10.93 -12.69
C LYS A 87 -10.03 9.41 -12.83
N ILE A 88 -9.00 8.86 -12.21
CA ILE A 88 -8.74 7.41 -12.12
C ILE A 88 -9.12 6.96 -10.72
N ALA A 89 -9.76 5.80 -10.60
CA ALA A 89 -10.17 5.27 -9.31
C ALA A 89 -8.96 4.92 -8.43
N MET A 90 -9.03 5.25 -7.15
CA MET A 90 -7.99 4.87 -6.19
C MET A 90 -8.07 3.39 -5.88
N THR A 91 -6.92 2.74 -5.82
CA THR A 91 -6.76 1.35 -5.38
C THR A 91 -5.98 1.28 -4.06
N ALA A 92 -5.89 0.09 -3.48
CA ALA A 92 -5.06 -0.22 -2.32
C ALA A 92 -4.27 -1.51 -2.59
N PRO A 93 -3.06 -1.64 -2.10
CA PRO A 93 -2.32 -0.72 -1.22
C PRO A 93 -1.61 0.42 -1.97
N VAL A 94 -1.21 1.43 -1.22
CA VAL A 94 -0.10 2.32 -1.59
C VAL A 94 1.19 1.60 -1.25
N ILE A 95 2.10 1.50 -2.21
CA ILE A 95 3.36 0.76 -2.09
C ILE A 95 4.51 1.74 -1.93
N MET A 96 5.38 1.52 -0.95
CA MET A 96 6.67 2.22 -0.82
C MET A 96 7.79 1.20 -0.91
N ASP A 97 8.65 1.33 -1.92
CA ASP A 97 9.91 0.60 -2.02
C ASP A 97 10.95 1.27 -1.12
N LEU A 98 11.50 0.52 -0.17
CA LEU A 98 12.36 1.05 0.90
C LEU A 98 13.86 0.89 0.56
N GLY A 99 14.23 1.16 -0.69
CA GLY A 99 15.62 1.14 -1.16
C GLY A 99 16.39 2.42 -0.84
N GLU A 100 17.60 2.53 -1.40
CA GLU A 100 18.40 3.75 -1.35
C GLU A 100 17.65 4.92 -1.98
N GLU A 101 16.98 4.67 -3.09
CA GLU A 101 15.98 5.55 -3.69
C GLU A 101 14.60 5.04 -3.29
N THR A 102 13.95 5.73 -2.37
CA THR A 102 12.59 5.39 -1.98
C THR A 102 11.62 5.75 -3.12
N LYS A 103 10.78 4.80 -3.51
CA LYS A 103 9.76 5.00 -4.55
C LYS A 103 8.38 4.76 -3.97
N MET A 104 7.44 5.64 -4.32
CA MET A 104 6.03 5.42 -4.00
C MET A 104 5.25 5.09 -5.25
N SER A 105 4.40 4.07 -5.16
CA SER A 105 3.60 3.59 -6.28
C SER A 105 2.15 3.37 -5.88
N PHE A 106 1.24 3.73 -6.80
CA PHE A 106 -0.16 3.31 -6.76
C PHE A 106 -0.37 2.26 -7.86
N VAL A 107 -1.08 1.20 -7.52
CA VAL A 107 -1.50 0.22 -8.52
C VAL A 107 -2.64 0.83 -9.32
N MET A 108 -2.61 0.76 -10.62
CA MET A 108 -3.72 1.24 -11.46
C MET A 108 -4.85 0.22 -11.47
N PRO A 109 -6.12 0.68 -11.56
CA PRO A 109 -7.27 -0.21 -11.66
C PRO A 109 -7.11 -1.20 -12.83
N LYS A 110 -7.56 -2.43 -12.61
CA LYS A 110 -7.41 -3.53 -13.60
C LYS A 110 -8.11 -3.30 -14.93
N GLU A 111 -9.04 -2.36 -14.97
CA GLU A 111 -9.78 -1.98 -16.18
C GLU A 111 -8.92 -1.20 -17.19
N HIS A 112 -7.76 -0.68 -16.75
CA HIS A 112 -6.84 0.07 -17.60
C HIS A 112 -5.72 -0.80 -18.15
N SER A 113 -5.36 -0.56 -19.42
CA SER A 113 -4.09 -0.93 -20.01
C SER A 113 -3.12 0.26 -19.94
N LEU A 114 -1.82 0.04 -20.16
CA LEU A 114 -0.84 1.14 -20.18
C LEU A 114 -1.20 2.18 -21.26
N GLU A 115 -1.70 1.71 -22.38
CA GLU A 115 -2.08 2.54 -23.53
C GLU A 115 -3.41 3.30 -23.33
N SER A 116 -4.24 2.87 -22.37
CA SER A 116 -5.53 3.51 -22.04
C SER A 116 -5.46 4.49 -20.87
N LEU A 117 -4.32 4.55 -20.20
CA LEU A 117 -4.08 5.52 -19.15
C LEU A 117 -3.66 6.86 -19.77
N PRO A 118 -4.22 7.98 -19.30
CA PRO A 118 -3.79 9.29 -19.78
C PRO A 118 -2.35 9.59 -19.32
N GLU A 119 -1.63 10.40 -20.10
CA GLU A 119 -0.26 10.77 -19.78
C GLU A 119 -0.19 11.69 -18.54
N PRO A 120 0.71 11.43 -17.59
CA PRO A 120 0.89 12.33 -16.45
C PRO A 120 1.35 13.73 -16.89
N ASN A 121 0.74 14.79 -16.35
CA ASN A 121 1.21 16.17 -16.56
C ASN A 121 2.53 16.46 -15.80
N SER A 122 2.88 15.62 -14.83
CA SER A 122 4.10 15.77 -14.03
C SER A 122 5.16 14.77 -14.50
N GLU A 123 6.33 15.27 -14.86
CA GLU A 123 7.51 14.46 -15.20
C GLU A 123 8.00 13.58 -14.03
N ASN A 124 7.53 13.88 -12.81
CA ASN A 124 7.86 13.08 -11.63
C ASN A 124 6.98 11.83 -11.46
N VAL A 125 6.00 11.61 -12.35
CA VAL A 125 5.14 10.41 -12.31
C VAL A 125 5.45 9.56 -13.52
N GLU A 126 5.86 8.31 -13.28
CA GLU A 126 6.13 7.31 -14.29
C GLU A 126 5.05 6.22 -14.28
N LEU A 127 4.58 5.83 -15.44
CA LEU A 127 3.70 4.69 -15.62
C LEU A 127 4.52 3.48 -16.06
N LEU A 128 4.46 2.38 -15.30
CA LEU A 128 5.23 1.18 -15.63
C LEU A 128 4.38 -0.10 -15.48
N LYS A 129 4.61 -1.04 -16.39
CA LYS A 129 4.01 -2.37 -16.34
C LYS A 129 4.95 -3.32 -15.62
N VAL A 130 4.46 -3.93 -14.53
CA VAL A 130 5.19 -4.93 -13.76
C VAL A 130 4.74 -6.33 -14.19
N ALA A 131 5.70 -7.18 -14.52
CA ALA A 131 5.45 -8.59 -14.84
C ALA A 131 4.96 -9.36 -13.60
N PRO A 132 4.33 -10.54 -13.78
CA PRO A 132 3.95 -11.39 -12.66
C PRO A 132 5.17 -11.74 -11.78
N LYS A 133 5.01 -11.63 -10.46
CA LYS A 133 6.08 -11.86 -9.48
C LYS A 133 5.59 -12.60 -8.25
N GLN A 134 6.52 -13.27 -7.57
CA GLN A 134 6.29 -13.86 -6.26
C GLN A 134 6.86 -12.97 -5.17
N TYR A 135 6.10 -12.81 -4.09
CA TYR A 135 6.53 -12.08 -2.91
C TYR A 135 6.31 -12.90 -1.65
N ALA A 136 7.26 -12.83 -0.73
CA ALA A 136 6.99 -13.15 0.65
C ALA A 136 6.35 -11.94 1.30
N VAL A 137 5.22 -12.11 2.01
CA VAL A 137 4.41 -11.03 2.57
C VAL A 137 4.08 -11.31 4.02
N LEU A 138 4.39 -10.36 4.90
CA LEU A 138 4.05 -10.38 6.31
C LEU A 138 3.07 -9.26 6.63
N VAL A 139 1.94 -9.61 7.26
CA VAL A 139 0.86 -8.68 7.61
C VAL A 139 1.04 -8.19 9.04
N PHE A 140 0.77 -6.90 9.28
CA PHE A 140 0.73 -6.34 10.63
C PHE A 140 -0.34 -5.25 10.76
N SER A 141 -0.77 -4.96 12.00
CA SER A 141 -1.88 -4.06 12.31
C SER A 141 -1.43 -2.75 12.94
N GLY A 142 -2.35 -1.78 12.98
CA GLY A 142 -2.19 -0.47 13.63
C GLY A 142 -1.53 0.56 12.74
N TYR A 143 -1.18 1.73 13.30
CA TYR A 143 -0.46 2.76 12.57
C TYR A 143 0.97 2.29 12.26
N ALA A 144 1.41 2.56 11.04
CA ALA A 144 2.78 2.35 10.60
C ALA A 144 3.64 3.59 10.93
N ASP A 145 4.87 3.35 11.31
CA ASP A 145 5.96 4.32 11.49
C ASP A 145 7.28 3.65 11.11
N ASP A 146 8.36 4.42 11.04
CA ASP A 146 9.69 3.92 10.66
C ASP A 146 10.13 2.72 11.52
N THR A 147 9.87 2.78 12.84
CA THR A 147 10.26 1.73 13.79
C THR A 147 9.52 0.43 13.52
N LYS A 148 8.20 0.50 13.33
CA LYS A 148 7.38 -0.67 13.03
C LYS A 148 7.72 -1.27 11.67
N ILE A 149 7.82 -0.43 10.64
CA ILE A 149 8.18 -0.86 9.29
C ILE A 149 9.52 -1.58 9.34
N ALA A 150 10.55 -0.99 9.95
CA ALA A 150 11.86 -1.61 10.08
C ALA A 150 11.82 -2.92 10.90
N LYS A 151 11.01 -2.97 11.97
CA LYS A 151 10.82 -4.19 12.79
C LYS A 151 10.26 -5.35 11.95
N TYR A 152 9.16 -5.10 11.23
CA TYR A 152 8.50 -6.15 10.46
C TYR A 152 9.28 -6.52 9.19
N SER A 153 9.99 -5.57 8.58
CA SER A 153 10.93 -5.84 7.48
C SER A 153 12.04 -6.79 7.90
N ARG A 154 12.71 -6.50 9.04
CA ARG A 154 13.74 -7.40 9.60
C ARG A 154 13.18 -8.78 9.93
N LYS A 155 11.95 -8.83 10.51
CA LYS A 155 11.29 -10.10 10.81
C LYS A 155 11.07 -10.91 9.52
N LEU A 156 10.50 -10.30 8.48
CA LEU A 156 10.26 -10.95 7.20
C LEU A 156 11.55 -11.53 6.59
N ILE A 157 12.60 -10.71 6.50
CA ILE A 157 13.90 -11.15 5.93
C ILE A 157 14.51 -12.29 6.75
N LYS A 158 14.39 -12.25 8.09
CA LYS A 158 14.87 -13.34 8.95
C LYS A 158 14.09 -14.63 8.71
N SER A 159 12.75 -14.55 8.65
CA SER A 159 11.89 -15.73 8.44
C SER A 159 12.06 -16.32 7.05
N THR A 160 12.15 -15.50 5.98
CA THR A 160 12.40 -16.01 4.62
C THR A 160 13.75 -16.72 4.51
N ARG A 161 14.79 -16.17 5.16
CA ARG A 161 16.12 -16.80 5.21
C ARG A 161 16.09 -18.15 5.96
N ALA A 162 15.37 -18.23 7.08
CA ALA A 162 15.24 -19.47 7.84
C ALA A 162 14.57 -20.58 7.02
N GLU A 163 13.65 -20.24 6.13
CA GLU A 163 12.96 -21.14 5.21
C GLU A 163 13.76 -21.43 3.91
N GLY A 164 14.98 -20.94 3.81
CA GLY A 164 15.86 -21.14 2.64
C GLY A 164 15.31 -20.49 1.36
N LEU A 165 14.53 -19.39 1.49
CA LEU A 165 14.03 -18.63 0.36
C LEU A 165 15.05 -17.55 -0.03
N ILE A 166 15.23 -17.37 -1.35
CA ILE A 166 16.12 -16.35 -1.90
C ILE A 166 15.30 -15.12 -2.21
N THR A 167 15.63 -14.02 -1.56
CA THR A 167 14.98 -12.72 -1.76
C THR A 167 15.74 -11.87 -2.80
N LYS A 168 15.02 -10.99 -3.50
CA LYS A 168 15.58 -10.06 -4.48
C LYS A 168 15.04 -8.65 -4.26
N GLY A 169 15.90 -7.65 -4.46
CA GLY A 169 15.53 -6.24 -4.32
C GLY A 169 15.26 -5.82 -2.89
N ASN A 170 14.57 -4.71 -2.73
CA ASN A 170 14.28 -4.07 -1.46
C ASN A 170 13.01 -4.63 -0.82
N VAL A 171 12.86 -4.39 0.48
CA VAL A 171 11.56 -4.60 1.14
C VAL A 171 10.63 -3.47 0.74
N GLN A 172 9.39 -3.83 0.42
CA GLN A 172 8.30 -2.91 0.13
C GLN A 172 7.37 -2.82 1.35
N PHE A 173 6.99 -1.62 1.72
CA PHE A 173 5.88 -1.37 2.65
C PHE A 173 4.60 -1.14 1.86
N MET A 174 3.49 -1.72 2.31
CA MET A 174 2.18 -1.64 1.66
C MET A 174 1.12 -1.16 2.66
N GLY A 175 0.62 0.06 2.46
CA GLY A 175 -0.41 0.69 3.30
C GLY A 175 -1.79 0.62 2.67
N TYR A 176 -2.78 0.10 3.42
CA TYR A 176 -4.13 -0.13 2.90
C TYR A 176 -5.16 0.91 3.34
N ASN A 177 -4.88 1.66 4.38
CA ASN A 177 -5.88 2.46 5.07
C ASN A 177 -5.57 3.94 5.05
N ALA A 178 -6.62 4.75 4.91
CA ALA A 178 -6.52 6.19 5.06
C ALA A 178 -6.01 6.59 6.45
N PRO A 179 -5.30 7.73 6.59
CA PRO A 179 -4.67 8.13 7.86
C PRO A 179 -5.69 8.33 9.00
N TRP A 180 -6.93 8.71 8.71
CA TRP A 180 -7.99 8.92 9.71
C TRP A 180 -8.74 7.65 10.12
N GLN A 181 -8.49 6.49 9.49
CA GLN A 181 -9.07 5.23 9.90
C GLN A 181 -8.28 4.68 11.10
N VAL A 182 -8.94 4.56 12.25
CA VAL A 182 -8.30 4.10 13.50
C VAL A 182 -8.37 2.58 13.64
N PHE A 183 -9.53 1.98 13.35
CA PHE A 183 -9.76 0.56 13.54
C PHE A 183 -9.56 -0.27 12.27
N GLY A 184 -9.17 -1.53 12.45
CA GLY A 184 -9.02 -2.49 11.36
C GLY A 184 -7.92 -2.11 10.36
N ARG A 185 -6.87 -1.41 10.82
CA ARG A 185 -5.74 -1.04 9.95
C ARG A 185 -4.95 -2.27 9.56
N LYS A 186 -4.72 -2.39 8.26
CA LYS A 186 -3.90 -3.43 7.64
C LYS A 186 -2.67 -2.79 7.00
N ASN A 187 -1.52 -3.33 7.32
CA ASN A 187 -0.26 -3.01 6.65
C ASN A 187 0.45 -4.31 6.29
N GLU A 188 1.31 -4.26 5.30
CA GLU A 188 2.13 -5.38 4.91
C GLU A 188 3.56 -4.90 4.65
N VAL A 189 4.52 -5.80 4.88
CA VAL A 189 5.85 -5.72 4.30
C VAL A 189 6.03 -6.89 3.36
N ALA A 190 6.62 -6.63 2.20
CA ALA A 190 6.81 -7.64 1.15
C ALA A 190 8.23 -7.58 0.60
N VAL A 191 8.75 -8.72 0.17
CA VAL A 191 10.01 -8.81 -0.55
C VAL A 191 9.87 -9.79 -1.71
N GLU A 192 10.38 -9.41 -2.88
CA GLU A 192 10.35 -10.26 -4.07
C GLU A 192 11.18 -11.53 -3.83
N LEU A 193 10.66 -12.67 -4.27
CA LEU A 193 11.35 -13.96 -4.23
C LEU A 193 11.89 -14.32 -5.61
N VAL A 194 13.07 -14.93 -5.63
CA VAL A 194 13.59 -15.61 -6.82
C VAL A 194 12.88 -16.97 -6.90
N PRO A 195 12.11 -17.24 -7.97
CA PRO A 195 11.47 -18.54 -8.14
C PRO A 195 12.53 -19.66 -8.10
N LYS A 196 12.25 -20.73 -7.34
CA LYS A 196 13.06 -21.94 -7.47
C LYS A 196 12.78 -22.55 -8.84
N ILE A 197 13.83 -22.70 -9.64
CA ILE A 197 13.81 -23.40 -10.94
C ILE A 197 13.52 -24.89 -10.69
#